data_0527e2c61bbbbf692506c629b6608d6f
#
_entry.id   0527e2c61bbbbf692506c629b6608d6f
#
_cell.length_a   1.000
_cell.length_b   1.000
_cell.length_c   1.000
_cell.angle_alpha   90.00
_cell.angle_beta   90.00
_cell.angle_gamma   90.00
#
_symmetry.space_group_name_H-M   'P 1'
#
loop_
_entity.id
_entity.type
_entity.pdbx_description
1 polymer ?
#
loop_
_entity_poly.entity_id
_entity_poly.type
_entity_poly.pdbx_seq_one_letter_code
_entity_poly.pdbx_strand_id
1 'polypeptide(L)'
;MSTQVPTWQVSGDWFDVCSCSIPCPCTFAQTPTNGYCEGVLAYHINKGKYGETFVDGLNALFLSYFKGNIWAGETKASMAFFFDERADKKQREALQMIFMGKAGGFMSEFAKLVGENRGVTFAPIEFKVADDLAYWSAEIPDKVVAKAEALTGPMTPQ
;
A
#
# COMPACT_ATOMS: atom_id res chain seq x y z
N MET A 1 -12.41 27.89 7.55
CA MET A 1 -11.10 28.15 6.93
C MET A 1 -10.72 26.89 6.18
N SER A 2 -10.63 26.92 4.85
CA SER A 2 -10.12 25.79 4.07
C SER A 2 -8.63 25.66 4.38
N THR A 3 -8.24 24.63 5.12
CA THR A 3 -6.84 24.27 5.34
C THR A 3 -6.28 23.82 4.00
N GLN A 4 -5.52 24.71 3.36
CA GLN A 4 -4.86 24.40 2.10
C GLN A 4 -3.90 23.23 2.32
N VAL A 5 -4.03 22.16 1.51
CA VAL A 5 -3.09 21.04 1.55
C VAL A 5 -1.69 21.56 1.20
N PRO A 6 -0.68 21.37 2.04
CA PRO A 6 0.67 21.82 1.75
C PRO A 6 1.27 21.02 0.58
N THR A 7 2.30 21.56 -0.03
CA THR A 7 3.10 20.81 -1.01
C THR A 7 3.71 19.58 -0.36
N TRP A 8 3.64 18.43 -1.03
CA TRP A 8 4.18 17.19 -0.54
C TRP A 8 4.81 16.36 -1.64
N GLN A 9 5.76 15.52 -1.27
CA GLN A 9 6.40 14.54 -2.13
C GLN A 9 6.85 13.35 -1.31
N VAL A 10 6.68 12.15 -1.84
CA VAL A 10 7.22 10.90 -1.29
C VAL A 10 7.80 10.06 -2.42
N SER A 11 8.90 9.37 -2.13
CA SER A 11 9.51 8.36 -2.98
C SER A 11 9.97 7.17 -2.14
N GLY A 12 9.91 5.98 -2.70
CA GLY A 12 10.27 4.79 -1.94
C GLY A 12 9.90 3.52 -2.69
N ASP A 13 9.87 2.43 -1.96
CA ASP A 13 9.60 1.10 -2.46
C ASP A 13 8.17 0.69 -2.08
N TRP A 14 7.55 -0.10 -2.93
CA TRP A 14 6.27 -0.72 -2.63
C TRP A 14 6.15 -2.07 -3.32
N PHE A 15 5.37 -2.95 -2.74
CA PHE A 15 4.91 -4.16 -3.39
C PHE A 15 3.52 -4.55 -2.92
N ASP A 16 2.85 -5.36 -3.71
CA ASP A 16 1.58 -5.95 -3.36
C ASP A 16 1.61 -7.47 -3.56
N VAL A 17 0.84 -8.16 -2.74
CA VAL A 17 0.55 -9.59 -2.87
C VAL A 17 -0.93 -9.83 -2.68
N CYS A 18 -1.49 -10.79 -3.38
CA CYS A 18 -2.91 -11.08 -3.29
C CYS A 18 -3.23 -12.56 -3.51
N SER A 19 -4.51 -12.90 -3.33
CA SER A 19 -5.04 -14.27 -3.48
C SER A 19 -5.21 -14.74 -4.92
N CYS A 20 -4.93 -13.89 -5.91
CA CYS A 20 -5.06 -14.23 -7.33
C CYS A 20 -3.91 -15.12 -7.83
N SER A 21 -4.17 -15.87 -8.91
CA SER A 21 -3.13 -16.54 -9.68
C SER A 21 -2.30 -15.54 -10.47
N ILE A 22 -1.03 -15.90 -10.74
CA ILE A 22 -0.11 -15.10 -11.55
C ILE A 22 -0.22 -15.51 -13.03
N PRO A 23 -0.32 -14.54 -13.96
CA PRO A 23 -0.40 -13.09 -13.78
C PRO A 23 -1.75 -12.66 -13.20
N CYS A 24 -1.71 -11.62 -12.34
CA CYS A 24 -2.91 -11.13 -11.66
C CYS A 24 -3.91 -10.52 -12.65
N PRO A 25 -5.17 -11.01 -12.71
CA PRO A 25 -6.18 -10.48 -13.63
C PRO A 25 -6.51 -9.02 -13.41
N CYS A 26 -6.42 -8.55 -12.17
CA CYS A 26 -6.71 -7.14 -11.84
C CYS A 26 -5.74 -6.17 -12.53
N THR A 27 -4.52 -6.58 -12.83
CA THR A 27 -3.56 -5.80 -13.63
C THR A 27 -4.09 -5.50 -15.04
N PHE A 28 -5.00 -6.32 -15.55
CA PHE A 28 -5.65 -6.18 -16.85
C PHE A 28 -7.11 -5.74 -16.74
N ALA A 29 -7.49 -5.13 -15.61
CA ALA A 29 -8.85 -4.68 -15.33
C ALA A 29 -9.92 -5.79 -15.45
N GLN A 30 -9.57 -7.02 -15.09
CA GLN A 30 -10.44 -8.18 -15.11
C GLN A 30 -10.88 -8.59 -13.70
N THR A 31 -11.90 -9.44 -13.62
CA THR A 31 -12.35 -10.03 -12.37
C THR A 31 -11.24 -10.89 -11.74
N PRO A 32 -11.03 -10.83 -10.41
CA PRO A 32 -10.07 -11.67 -9.72
C PRO A 32 -10.27 -13.17 -10.00
N THR A 33 -9.18 -13.95 -9.97
CA THR A 33 -9.16 -15.39 -10.30
C THR A 33 -10.28 -16.20 -9.63
N ASN A 34 -10.53 -15.93 -8.33
CA ASN A 34 -11.55 -16.63 -7.55
C ASN A 34 -12.85 -15.81 -7.38
N GLY A 35 -13.03 -14.75 -8.17
CA GLY A 35 -14.15 -13.80 -8.04
C GLY A 35 -14.00 -12.83 -6.87
N TYR A 36 -12.93 -12.92 -6.08
CA TYR A 36 -12.59 -12.00 -4.99
C TYR A 36 -11.08 -11.79 -4.90
N CYS A 37 -10.67 -10.71 -4.28
CA CYS A 37 -9.27 -10.41 -3.98
C CYS A 37 -9.10 -10.12 -2.49
N GLU A 38 -8.15 -10.80 -1.89
CA GLU A 38 -7.58 -10.49 -0.59
C GLU A 38 -6.14 -10.06 -0.84
N GLY A 39 -5.79 -8.84 -0.46
CA GLY A 39 -4.50 -8.27 -0.81
C GLY A 39 -3.84 -7.54 0.33
N VAL A 40 -2.50 -7.52 0.26
CA VAL A 40 -1.63 -6.71 1.10
C VAL A 40 -0.88 -5.75 0.19
N LEU A 41 -0.90 -4.46 0.52
CA LEU A 41 -0.08 -3.43 -0.12
C LEU A 41 0.88 -2.89 0.93
N ALA A 42 2.16 -2.94 0.66
CA ALA A 42 3.19 -2.50 1.59
C ALA A 42 4.06 -1.42 0.95
N TYR A 43 4.39 -0.39 1.73
CA TYR A 43 5.13 0.79 1.30
C TYR A 43 6.24 1.10 2.29
N HIS A 44 7.41 1.46 1.75
CA HIS A 44 8.52 2.03 2.50
C HIS A 44 8.88 3.39 1.89
N ILE A 45 8.97 4.42 2.71
CA ILE A 45 9.32 5.77 2.27
C ILE A 45 10.83 5.97 2.42
N ASN A 46 11.55 6.01 1.30
CA ASN A 46 12.98 6.34 1.29
C ASN A 46 13.21 7.84 1.56
N LYS A 47 12.41 8.70 0.91
CA LYS A 47 12.37 10.14 1.15
C LYS A 47 10.95 10.68 1.06
N GLY A 48 10.57 11.50 2.01
CA GLY A 48 9.24 12.10 1.99
C GLY A 48 9.11 13.36 2.83
N LYS A 49 8.35 14.31 2.31
CA LYS A 49 8.04 15.56 2.99
C LYS A 49 6.57 15.94 2.73
N TYR A 50 5.88 16.35 3.81
CA TYR A 50 4.53 16.92 3.76
C TYR A 50 4.56 18.28 4.45
N GLY A 51 4.51 19.38 3.69
CA GLY A 51 4.82 20.70 4.21
C GLY A 51 6.24 20.71 4.80
N GLU A 52 6.37 20.96 6.08
CA GLU A 52 7.64 20.94 6.80
C GLU A 52 7.90 19.63 7.57
N THR A 53 7.01 18.64 7.45
CA THR A 53 7.13 17.36 8.16
C THR A 53 7.81 16.32 7.27
N PHE A 54 8.97 15.84 7.68
CA PHE A 54 9.67 14.72 7.04
C PHE A 54 9.08 13.39 7.50
N VAL A 55 8.94 12.46 6.55
CA VAL A 55 8.38 11.10 6.77
C VAL A 55 9.33 10.01 6.30
N ASP A 56 10.60 10.32 6.15
CA ASP A 56 11.65 9.40 5.69
C ASP A 56 11.74 8.17 6.59
N GLY A 57 11.96 7.01 6.00
CA GLY A 57 12.14 5.74 6.70
C GLY A 57 10.88 5.15 7.34
N LEU A 58 9.73 5.76 7.16
CA LEU A 58 8.46 5.27 7.69
C LEU A 58 7.78 4.30 6.72
N ASN A 59 7.02 3.38 7.29
CA ASN A 59 6.31 2.32 6.57
C ASN A 59 4.80 2.49 6.64
N ALA A 60 4.10 1.98 5.62
CA ALA A 60 2.66 1.81 5.63
C ALA A 60 2.31 0.43 5.06
N LEU A 61 1.25 -0.18 5.58
CA LEU A 61 0.75 -1.48 5.11
C LEU A 61 -0.77 -1.46 5.14
N PHE A 62 -1.38 -1.88 4.04
CA PHE A 62 -2.83 -1.92 3.91
C PHE A 62 -3.29 -3.34 3.62
N LEU A 63 -4.38 -3.73 4.25
CA LEU A 63 -5.11 -4.94 3.92
C LEU A 63 -6.34 -4.57 3.12
N SER A 64 -6.59 -5.26 2.04
CA SER A 64 -7.73 -5.01 1.16
C SER A 64 -8.52 -6.27 0.89
N TYR A 65 -9.84 -6.13 0.78
CA TYR A 65 -10.75 -7.17 0.31
C TYR A 65 -11.80 -6.57 -0.60
N PHE A 66 -12.06 -7.23 -1.72
CA PHE A 66 -13.21 -6.93 -2.57
C PHE A 66 -13.67 -8.16 -3.35
N LYS A 67 -14.93 -8.14 -3.81
CA LYS A 67 -15.53 -9.21 -4.62
C LYS A 67 -16.04 -8.63 -5.93
N GLY A 68 -15.77 -9.30 -7.06
CA GLY A 68 -16.13 -8.81 -8.38
C GLY A 68 -15.05 -7.92 -9.01
N ASN A 69 -15.39 -7.25 -10.10
CA ASN A 69 -14.44 -6.40 -10.83
C ASN A 69 -14.46 -4.96 -10.31
N ILE A 70 -13.45 -4.62 -9.53
CA ILE A 70 -13.31 -3.27 -8.95
C ILE A 70 -13.10 -2.19 -10.01
N TRP A 71 -12.42 -2.53 -11.11
CA TRP A 71 -12.13 -1.60 -12.21
C TRP A 71 -13.34 -1.32 -13.09
N ALA A 72 -14.27 -2.26 -13.17
CA ALA A 72 -15.55 -2.07 -13.86
C ALA A 72 -16.58 -1.30 -13.00
N GLY A 73 -16.21 -0.94 -11.77
CA GLY A 73 -17.11 -0.25 -10.85
C GLY A 73 -18.19 -1.14 -10.23
N GLU A 74 -18.05 -2.48 -10.34
CA GLU A 74 -19.00 -3.43 -9.75
C GLU A 74 -18.97 -3.43 -8.22
N THR A 75 -17.83 -3.05 -7.64
CA THR A 75 -17.60 -3.10 -6.21
C THR A 75 -16.57 -2.06 -5.76
N LYS A 76 -16.46 -1.91 -4.45
CA LYS A 76 -15.39 -1.15 -3.81
C LYS A 76 -14.71 -2.00 -2.76
N ALA A 77 -13.46 -1.68 -2.44
CA ALA A 77 -12.68 -2.39 -1.46
C ALA A 77 -13.06 -2.04 -0.02
N SER A 78 -13.02 -3.03 0.85
CA SER A 78 -12.95 -2.89 2.30
C SER A 78 -11.48 -2.87 2.68
N MET A 79 -10.99 -1.83 3.36
CA MET A 79 -9.56 -1.65 3.65
C MET A 79 -9.29 -1.34 5.11
N ALA A 80 -8.24 -1.96 5.66
CA ALA A 80 -7.63 -1.61 6.93
C ALA A 80 -6.24 -1.01 6.69
N PHE A 81 -5.94 0.07 7.41
CA PHE A 81 -4.72 0.85 7.23
C PHE A 81 -3.82 0.71 8.45
N PHE A 82 -2.59 0.31 8.24
CA PHE A 82 -1.55 0.27 9.25
C PHE A 82 -0.46 1.27 8.87
N PHE A 83 -0.08 2.10 9.81
CA PHE A 83 1.03 3.05 9.69
C PHE A 83 2.09 2.76 10.75
N ASP A 84 3.31 3.14 10.47
CA ASP A 84 4.45 2.94 11.34
C ASP A 84 4.24 3.56 12.72
N GLU A 85 4.38 2.78 13.78
CA GLU A 85 4.23 3.27 15.15
C GLU A 85 5.33 4.24 15.57
N ARG A 86 6.50 4.22 14.89
CA ARG A 86 7.62 5.15 15.11
C ARG A 86 7.28 6.59 14.72
N ALA A 87 6.22 6.78 13.94
CA ALA A 87 5.76 8.11 13.52
C ALA A 87 5.30 8.95 14.71
N ASP A 88 5.80 10.17 14.81
CA ASP A 88 5.29 11.17 15.73
C ASP A 88 3.91 11.72 15.32
N LYS A 89 3.31 12.59 16.13
CA LYS A 89 1.97 13.11 15.86
C LYS A 89 1.83 13.79 14.49
N LYS A 90 2.81 14.61 14.08
CA LYS A 90 2.78 15.32 12.79
C LYS A 90 3.00 14.35 11.62
N GLN A 91 3.89 13.39 11.79
CA GLN A 91 4.16 12.34 10.83
C GLN A 91 2.93 11.44 10.64
N ARG A 92 2.22 11.07 11.72
CA ARG A 92 0.96 10.31 11.65
C ARG A 92 -0.12 11.03 10.87
N GLU A 93 -0.24 12.34 11.05
CA GLU A 93 -1.16 13.16 10.27
C GLU A 93 -0.75 13.20 8.79
N ALA A 94 0.53 13.45 8.50
CA ALA A 94 1.06 13.48 7.15
C ALA A 94 0.84 12.15 6.41
N LEU A 95 1.16 11.01 7.04
CA LEU A 95 0.94 9.68 6.46
C LEU A 95 -0.54 9.44 6.13
N GLN A 96 -1.45 9.79 7.03
CA GLN A 96 -2.88 9.64 6.78
C GLN A 96 -3.35 10.57 5.66
N MET A 97 -2.90 11.83 5.63
CA MET A 97 -3.26 12.77 4.57
C MET A 97 -2.82 12.27 3.19
N ILE A 98 -1.59 11.76 3.08
CA ILE A 98 -1.03 11.24 1.83
C ILE A 98 -1.70 9.93 1.42
N PHE A 99 -1.59 8.90 2.25
CA PHE A 99 -1.96 7.52 1.88
C PHE A 99 -3.46 7.25 1.88
N MET A 100 -4.26 8.03 2.58
CA MET A 100 -5.72 7.93 2.52
C MET A 100 -6.33 8.88 1.45
N GLY A 101 -5.49 9.45 0.58
CA GLY A 101 -5.90 10.24 -0.58
C GLY A 101 -6.39 11.65 -0.29
N LYS A 102 -6.29 12.13 0.95
CA LYS A 102 -6.78 13.45 1.36
C LYS A 102 -5.87 14.59 0.88
N ALA A 103 -4.62 14.29 0.56
CA ALA A 103 -3.64 15.25 0.05
C ALA A 103 -3.61 15.34 -1.49
N GLY A 104 -4.49 14.64 -2.20
CA GLY A 104 -4.49 14.60 -3.66
C GLY A 104 -3.48 13.60 -4.23
N GLY A 105 -3.14 13.77 -5.53
CA GLY A 105 -2.20 12.91 -6.22
C GLY A 105 -2.76 11.52 -6.53
N PHE A 106 -1.86 10.56 -6.87
CA PHE A 106 -2.23 9.18 -7.19
C PHE A 106 -3.09 8.53 -6.10
N MET A 107 -2.74 8.75 -4.83
CA MET A 107 -3.47 8.13 -3.72
C MET A 107 -4.93 8.63 -3.60
N SER A 108 -5.25 9.81 -4.12
CA SER A 108 -6.65 10.28 -4.14
C SER A 108 -7.49 9.51 -5.17
N GLU A 109 -6.90 9.11 -6.29
CA GLU A 109 -7.57 8.25 -7.28
C GLU A 109 -7.75 6.83 -6.71
N PHE A 110 -6.72 6.31 -6.07
CA PHE A 110 -6.79 5.01 -5.41
C PHE A 110 -7.85 4.98 -4.28
N ALA A 111 -7.96 6.06 -3.51
CA ALA A 111 -8.97 6.19 -2.45
C ALA A 111 -10.42 6.10 -2.95
N LYS A 112 -10.69 6.40 -4.22
CA LYS A 112 -12.03 6.24 -4.82
C LYS A 112 -12.48 4.80 -4.91
N LEU A 113 -11.54 3.85 -4.91
CA LEU A 113 -11.81 2.42 -4.90
C LEU A 113 -12.18 1.89 -3.50
N VAL A 114 -11.94 2.68 -2.45
CA VAL A 114 -12.25 2.30 -1.07
C VAL A 114 -13.71 2.62 -0.76
N GLY A 115 -14.47 1.59 -0.40
CA GLY A 115 -15.87 1.73 0.02
C GLY A 115 -16.05 1.66 1.54
N GLU A 116 -15.24 0.82 2.19
CA GLU A 116 -15.27 0.65 3.64
C GLU A 116 -13.87 0.86 4.23
N ASN A 117 -13.76 1.79 5.17
CA ASN A 117 -12.57 1.96 5.98
C ASN A 117 -12.73 1.18 7.28
N ARG A 118 -11.97 0.11 7.46
CA ARG A 118 -11.97 -0.76 8.65
C ARG A 118 -11.11 -0.27 9.80
N GLY A 119 -10.55 0.90 9.65
CA GLY A 119 -9.79 1.58 10.70
C GLY A 119 -8.34 1.84 10.34
N VAL A 120 -7.73 2.66 11.19
CA VAL A 120 -6.31 3.04 11.14
C VAL A 120 -5.65 2.57 12.42
N THR A 121 -4.55 1.84 12.30
CA THR A 121 -3.76 1.33 13.41
C THR A 121 -2.31 1.73 13.22
N PHE A 122 -1.64 2.13 14.29
CA PHE A 122 -0.18 2.32 14.30
C PHE A 122 0.47 1.06 14.88
N ALA A 123 1.41 0.49 14.12
CA ALA A 123 1.98 -0.82 14.43
C ALA A 123 3.47 -0.87 14.04
N PRO A 124 4.25 -1.79 14.61
CA PRO A 124 5.61 -2.06 14.16
C PRO A 124 5.54 -2.76 12.79
N ILE A 125 5.91 -2.03 11.75
CA ILE A 125 5.93 -2.56 10.37
C ILE A 125 7.38 -2.76 9.98
N GLU A 126 7.79 -4.01 9.77
CA GLU A 126 9.05 -4.34 9.13
C GLU A 126 8.86 -4.39 7.62
N PHE A 127 9.75 -3.75 6.87
CA PHE A 127 9.77 -3.79 5.41
C PHE A 127 11.19 -4.12 4.95
N LYS A 128 11.32 -5.07 4.05
CA LYS A 128 12.60 -5.49 3.48
C LYS A 128 12.47 -5.67 1.98
N VAL A 129 13.47 -5.21 1.26
CA VAL A 129 13.65 -5.46 -0.17
C VAL A 129 15.10 -5.89 -0.39
N ALA A 130 15.33 -6.92 -1.20
CA ALA A 130 16.67 -7.34 -1.56
C ALA A 130 17.32 -6.33 -2.52
N ASP A 131 18.63 -6.11 -2.40
CA ASP A 131 19.37 -5.15 -3.23
C ASP A 131 19.26 -5.46 -4.73
N ASP A 132 19.16 -6.75 -5.07
CA ASP A 132 18.98 -7.25 -6.44
C ASP A 132 17.51 -7.35 -6.85
N LEU A 133 16.59 -6.90 -6.00
CA LEU A 133 15.14 -6.98 -6.19
C LEU A 133 14.61 -8.41 -6.34
N ALA A 134 15.33 -9.41 -5.81
CA ALA A 134 14.91 -10.81 -5.90
C ALA A 134 13.71 -11.12 -4.98
N TYR A 135 13.57 -10.40 -3.87
CA TYR A 135 12.42 -10.55 -2.99
C TYR A 135 12.06 -9.28 -2.23
N TRP A 136 10.81 -9.25 -1.78
CA TRP A 136 10.24 -8.25 -0.88
C TRP A 136 9.54 -8.94 0.28
N SER A 137 9.56 -8.33 1.44
CA SER A 137 8.74 -8.77 2.57
C SER A 137 8.26 -7.59 3.40
N ALA A 138 7.07 -7.75 3.97
CA ALA A 138 6.54 -6.83 4.98
C ALA A 138 5.85 -7.64 6.08
N GLU A 139 6.07 -7.24 7.33
CA GLU A 139 5.56 -7.96 8.48
C GLU A 139 5.05 -7.00 9.56
N ILE A 140 3.91 -7.35 10.15
CA ILE A 140 3.44 -6.82 11.43
C ILE A 140 3.33 -8.02 12.36
N PRO A 141 4.12 -8.10 13.44
CA PRO A 141 4.15 -9.26 14.34
C PRO A 141 2.74 -9.68 14.78
N ASP A 142 2.49 -10.98 14.73
CA ASP A 142 1.21 -11.64 15.09
C ASP A 142 -0.02 -11.20 14.28
N LYS A 143 0.16 -10.44 13.19
CA LYS A 143 -0.95 -9.91 12.37
C LYS A 143 -0.81 -10.20 10.89
N VAL A 144 0.32 -9.84 10.29
CA VAL A 144 0.52 -9.87 8.83
C VAL A 144 1.92 -10.36 8.50
N VAL A 145 2.01 -11.29 7.58
CA VAL A 145 3.26 -11.67 6.89
C VAL A 145 2.97 -11.66 5.40
N ALA A 146 3.66 -10.80 4.66
CA ALA A 146 3.58 -10.70 3.21
C ALA A 146 4.96 -10.87 2.59
N LYS A 147 5.06 -11.71 1.56
CA LYS A 147 6.30 -11.96 0.83
C LYS A 147 6.03 -12.04 -0.67
N ALA A 148 6.94 -11.50 -1.45
CA ALA A 148 6.96 -11.63 -2.90
C ALA A 148 8.36 -11.99 -3.37
N GLU A 149 8.44 -12.83 -4.38
CA GLU A 149 9.69 -13.21 -5.04
C GLU A 149 9.60 -12.87 -6.52
N ALA A 150 10.70 -12.41 -7.09
CA ALA A 150 10.78 -12.14 -8.52
C ALA A 150 10.59 -13.43 -9.32
N LEU A 151 9.76 -13.35 -10.37
CA LEU A 151 9.66 -14.45 -11.32
C LEU A 151 10.97 -14.58 -12.10
N THR A 152 11.51 -15.79 -12.13
CA THR A 152 12.70 -16.11 -12.90
C THR A 152 12.36 -17.05 -14.05
N GLY A 153 13.09 -16.92 -15.15
CA GLY A 153 12.97 -17.79 -16.31
C GLY A 153 14.32 -18.39 -16.70
N PRO A 154 14.36 -19.30 -17.68
CA PRO A 154 15.60 -19.97 -18.09
C PRO A 154 16.66 -19.01 -18.62
N MET A 155 16.30 -17.81 -19.00
CA MET A 155 17.22 -16.77 -19.49
C MET A 155 17.57 -15.72 -18.41
N THR A 156 17.07 -15.86 -17.19
CA THR A 156 17.40 -14.96 -16.09
C THR A 156 18.71 -15.42 -15.48
N PRO A 157 19.79 -14.59 -15.41
CA PRO A 157 21.01 -14.92 -14.69
C PRO A 157 20.70 -15.21 -13.22
N GLN A 158 21.30 -16.25 -12.68
CA GLN A 158 21.22 -16.59 -11.25
C GLN A 158 22.33 -15.90 -10.49
#